data_921f04364b1b97a322445c79d7073520
#
_entry.id   921f04364b1b97a322445c79d7073520
#
_cell.length_a   1.000
_cell.length_b   1.000
_cell.length_c   1.000
_cell.angle_alpha   90.00
_cell.angle_beta   90.00
_cell.angle_gamma   90.00
#
_symmetry.space_group_name_H-M   'P 1'
#
loop_
_entity.id
_entity.type
_entity.pdbx_description
1 polymer ?
#
loop_
_entity_poly.entity_id
_entity_poly.type
_entity_poly.pdbx_seq_one_letter_code
_entity_poly.pdbx_strand_id
1 'polypeptide(L)'
;MDYLWPVLVDPASSRLEIIDSAGRFQSPLNGFTRTASRPGERMRLSLSFENLNAERRAAMQSFVAVLRGAVHRVLAYDHSHRIRGSFPGTELLSNNTFANGTTGWATNTSMALSVADRAARSTRVANLGSTFGLLATTAAASTTQYAPHVLRVALIPGRGAFSNLGLRFGSTSFGIDYGSVASLSPGLLTFAVTLPAATAFVGLIETAVTGLIAGEYADIPYVSLSRCALVDNGPNAMTRSDEIDHADWTKTRATASANTNTAPDGTITADSLIEDTTASSTHIFAPATMPARTSVAEDLCVFGDFHRGSGTRDVQLRVGSDGSNFSHCTFDLGAGTAGSVANVGTATNGRAFIRSLGNGWYRCYVIAQAAASTTIFFSDTMVSAGSNTYTGDGTSSIYAWRCGGCRSSVPVAGAQTTTTALPTGTAQTGNGIYVKGLPASTNGLLLPGDQYQLGNQIHIVTAPVNSDAAGLAFLEGNPARRSAAADNAPVIINQPMGTFFLESDVNGWSNKPGIFSDAEIVLVEAA
;
A
#
# COMPACT_ATOMS: atom_id res chain seq x y z
N MET A 1 -6.60 18.59 16.47
CA MET A 1 -6.21 17.30 17.06
C MET A 1 -7.25 16.30 16.60
N ASP A 2 -6.83 15.12 16.17
CA ASP A 2 -7.73 14.08 15.67
C ASP A 2 -7.97 13.07 16.80
N TYR A 3 -9.22 12.87 17.16
CA TYR A 3 -9.64 11.92 18.19
C TYR A 3 -10.11 10.64 17.55
N LEU A 4 -9.81 9.49 18.15
CA LEU A 4 -10.37 8.22 17.72
C LEU A 4 -11.77 8.06 18.30
N TRP A 5 -12.68 7.48 17.52
CA TRP A 5 -14.01 7.07 18.00
C TRP A 5 -13.88 6.20 19.26
N PRO A 6 -14.64 6.46 20.34
CA PRO A 6 -14.49 5.68 21.57
C PRO A 6 -14.92 4.23 21.36
N VAL A 7 -13.98 3.32 21.56
CA VAL A 7 -14.17 1.86 21.37
C VAL A 7 -15.23 1.28 22.32
N LEU A 8 -15.58 2.00 23.38
CA LEU A 8 -16.55 1.55 24.39
C LEU A 8 -18.01 1.61 23.94
N VAL A 9 -18.29 2.33 22.85
CA VAL A 9 -19.67 2.65 22.45
C VAL A 9 -19.88 2.33 20.98
N ASP A 10 -20.35 1.11 20.72
CA ASP A 10 -20.81 0.75 19.38
C ASP A 10 -22.19 1.36 19.12
N PRO A 11 -22.42 1.97 17.96
CA PRO A 11 -23.73 2.44 17.57
C PRO A 11 -24.70 1.27 17.32
N ALA A 12 -25.97 1.49 17.61
CA ALA A 12 -27.05 0.56 17.26
C ALA A 12 -27.26 0.50 15.74
N SER A 13 -27.06 1.64 15.06
CA SER A 13 -27.02 1.71 13.60
C SER A 13 -26.03 2.77 13.12
N SER A 14 -25.48 2.56 11.93
CA SER A 14 -24.66 3.53 11.21
C SER A 14 -25.19 3.70 9.80
N ARG A 15 -25.09 4.91 9.26
CA ARG A 15 -25.47 5.26 7.91
C ARG A 15 -24.43 6.18 7.30
N LEU A 16 -23.79 5.72 6.24
CA LEU A 16 -22.83 6.51 5.47
C LEU A 16 -23.51 7.02 4.20
N GLU A 17 -23.44 8.32 3.97
CA GLU A 17 -24.07 9.01 2.83
C GLU A 17 -23.05 9.87 2.11
N ILE A 18 -23.23 10.03 0.79
CA ILE A 18 -22.47 10.99 0.00
C ILE A 18 -23.28 12.30 -0.03
N ILE A 19 -22.65 13.40 0.40
CA ILE A 19 -23.19 14.75 0.21
C ILE A 19 -22.68 15.24 -1.15
N ASP A 20 -23.57 15.22 -2.14
CA ASP A 20 -23.29 15.73 -3.48
C ASP A 20 -23.40 17.28 -3.49
N SER A 21 -22.41 17.95 -4.09
CA SER A 21 -22.39 19.40 -4.24
C SER A 21 -22.87 19.88 -5.61
N ALA A 22 -23.77 19.15 -6.26
CA ALA A 22 -24.31 19.53 -7.56
C ALA A 22 -25.14 20.82 -7.50
N GLY A 23 -24.76 21.79 -8.31
CA GLY A 23 -25.57 22.99 -8.55
C GLY A 23 -26.72 22.69 -9.48
N ARG A 24 -27.97 22.95 -9.07
CA ARG A 24 -29.16 22.84 -9.93
C ARG A 24 -29.64 24.23 -10.29
N PHE A 25 -29.79 24.50 -11.57
CA PHE A 25 -30.42 25.70 -12.09
C PHE A 25 -31.65 25.29 -12.89
N GLN A 26 -32.82 25.77 -12.50
CA GLN A 26 -34.06 25.59 -13.24
C GLN A 26 -34.42 26.91 -13.93
N SER A 27 -34.56 26.89 -15.26
CA SER A 27 -34.96 28.05 -16.02
C SER A 27 -36.42 28.44 -15.68
N PRO A 28 -36.67 29.67 -15.22
CA PRO A 28 -38.04 30.13 -14.91
C PRO A 28 -38.90 30.27 -16.16
N LEU A 29 -38.29 30.28 -17.36
CA LEU A 29 -39.03 30.51 -18.62
C LEU A 29 -39.57 29.23 -19.27
N ASN A 30 -38.86 28.10 -19.12
CA ASN A 30 -39.22 26.86 -19.81
C ASN A 30 -39.13 25.61 -18.94
N GLY A 31 -38.84 25.77 -17.64
CA GLY A 31 -38.74 24.66 -16.70
C GLY A 31 -37.55 23.73 -16.88
N PHE A 32 -36.65 23.95 -17.86
CA PHE A 32 -35.46 23.12 -18.05
C PHE A 32 -34.51 23.23 -16.86
N THR A 33 -34.10 22.07 -16.35
CA THR A 33 -33.14 21.97 -15.27
C THR A 33 -31.76 21.66 -15.84
N ARG A 34 -30.77 22.53 -15.54
CA ARG A 34 -29.35 22.23 -15.76
C ARG A 34 -28.71 21.89 -14.44
N THR A 35 -27.97 20.78 -14.41
CA THR A 35 -27.16 20.38 -13.25
C THR A 35 -25.70 20.55 -13.61
N ALA A 36 -24.92 21.13 -12.70
CA ALA A 36 -23.47 21.21 -12.82
C ALA A 36 -22.88 20.53 -11.59
N SER A 37 -22.02 19.53 -11.80
CA SER A 37 -21.22 18.96 -10.72
C SER A 37 -20.22 20.01 -10.23
N ARG A 38 -20.13 20.18 -8.92
CA ARG A 38 -19.15 21.03 -8.26
C ARG A 38 -18.19 20.15 -7.48
N PRO A 39 -16.88 20.39 -7.50
CA PRO A 39 -15.95 19.68 -6.63
C PRO A 39 -16.30 19.97 -5.16
N GLY A 40 -16.12 18.98 -4.30
CA GLY A 40 -16.37 19.12 -2.86
C GLY A 40 -17.39 18.13 -2.29
N GLU A 41 -17.65 17.03 -3.00
CA GLU A 41 -18.38 15.88 -2.45
C GLU A 41 -17.73 15.42 -1.13
N ARG A 42 -18.57 15.08 -0.15
CA ARG A 42 -18.15 14.67 1.19
C ARG A 42 -18.98 13.49 1.65
N MET A 43 -18.42 12.72 2.58
CA MET A 43 -19.16 11.72 3.32
C MET A 43 -19.84 12.33 4.55
N ARG A 44 -21.06 11.86 4.82
CA ARG A 44 -21.77 12.09 6.08
C ARG A 44 -21.96 10.73 6.75
N LEU A 45 -21.59 10.64 8.02
CA LEU A 45 -21.77 9.45 8.83
C LEU A 45 -22.74 9.76 9.98
N SER A 46 -23.92 9.17 9.94
CA SER A 46 -24.93 9.26 11.01
C SER A 46 -24.84 8.00 11.88
N LEU A 47 -24.70 8.19 13.19
CA LEU A 47 -24.57 7.12 14.17
C LEU A 47 -25.71 7.25 15.19
N SER A 48 -26.51 6.20 15.31
CA SER A 48 -27.60 6.14 16.28
C SER A 48 -27.24 5.19 17.41
N PHE A 49 -27.51 5.63 18.64
CA PHE A 49 -27.23 4.90 19.87
C PHE A 49 -28.55 4.71 20.63
N GLU A 50 -28.79 3.49 21.04
CA GLU A 50 -29.97 3.12 21.79
C GLU A 50 -29.60 2.45 23.10
N ASN A 51 -30.40 2.66 24.13
CA ASN A 51 -30.27 1.98 25.42
C ASN A 51 -28.87 2.14 26.07
N LEU A 52 -28.27 3.32 25.96
CA LEU A 52 -26.98 3.62 26.62
C LEU A 52 -27.13 3.58 28.14
N ASN A 53 -26.38 2.73 28.82
CA ASN A 53 -26.26 2.76 30.27
C ASN A 53 -25.49 4.02 30.75
N ALA A 54 -25.45 4.25 32.05
CA ALA A 54 -24.84 5.46 32.63
C ALA A 54 -23.38 5.64 32.24
N GLU A 55 -22.61 4.57 32.21
CA GLU A 55 -21.18 4.57 31.87
C GLU A 55 -20.95 4.92 30.39
N ARG A 56 -21.63 4.24 29.47
CA ARG A 56 -21.53 4.50 28.03
C ARG A 56 -22.01 5.90 27.67
N ARG A 57 -23.08 6.37 28.33
CA ARG A 57 -23.58 7.74 28.19
C ARG A 57 -22.51 8.75 28.64
N ALA A 58 -21.90 8.55 29.81
CA ALA A 58 -20.87 9.44 30.32
C ALA A 58 -19.64 9.51 29.38
N ALA A 59 -19.22 8.35 28.84
CA ALA A 59 -18.14 8.28 27.86
C ALA A 59 -18.47 9.08 26.59
N MET A 60 -19.69 8.93 26.05
CA MET A 60 -20.14 9.66 24.87
C MET A 60 -20.27 11.17 25.12
N GLN A 61 -20.82 11.56 26.27
CA GLN A 61 -20.94 12.98 26.64
C GLN A 61 -19.55 13.63 26.79
N SER A 62 -18.62 12.93 27.43
CA SER A 62 -17.24 13.39 27.53
C SER A 62 -16.58 13.53 26.16
N PHE A 63 -16.77 12.54 25.28
CA PHE A 63 -16.23 12.56 23.93
C PHE A 63 -16.77 13.73 23.10
N VAL A 64 -18.08 13.91 23.06
CA VAL A 64 -18.72 15.03 22.33
C VAL A 64 -18.27 16.38 22.90
N ALA A 65 -18.13 16.49 24.23
CA ALA A 65 -17.63 17.70 24.87
C ALA A 65 -16.18 18.03 24.47
N VAL A 66 -15.34 17.01 24.28
CA VAL A 66 -13.95 17.18 23.83
C VAL A 66 -13.89 17.62 22.36
N LEU A 67 -14.80 17.16 21.49
CA LEU A 67 -14.84 17.53 20.08
C LEU A 67 -15.19 19.02 19.88
N ARG A 68 -15.90 19.65 20.81
CA ARG A 68 -16.25 21.09 20.77
C ARG A 68 -16.89 21.52 19.43
N GLY A 69 -17.92 20.79 19.00
CA GLY A 69 -18.52 21.00 17.67
C GLY A 69 -17.52 20.66 16.56
N ALA A 70 -17.36 21.54 15.60
CA ALA A 70 -16.46 21.37 14.46
C ALA A 70 -14.99 21.75 14.76
N VAL A 71 -14.60 22.05 16.02
CA VAL A 71 -13.24 22.49 16.35
C VAL A 71 -12.23 21.35 16.26
N HIS A 72 -12.62 20.16 16.70
CA HIS A 72 -11.77 18.99 16.67
C HIS A 72 -12.33 17.92 15.74
N ARG A 73 -11.44 17.09 15.20
CA ARG A 73 -11.77 16.03 14.25
C ARG A 73 -11.79 14.68 14.95
N VAL A 74 -12.58 13.77 14.41
CA VAL A 74 -12.67 12.38 14.84
C VAL A 74 -12.37 11.45 13.68
N LEU A 75 -11.61 10.40 13.96
CA LEU A 75 -11.44 9.25 13.07
C LEU A 75 -12.58 8.27 13.34
N ALA A 76 -13.45 8.09 12.36
CA ALA A 76 -14.61 7.23 12.46
C ALA A 76 -14.77 6.35 11.21
N TYR A 77 -15.53 5.27 11.34
CA TYR A 77 -15.83 4.31 10.28
C TYR A 77 -17.31 3.92 10.31
N ASP A 78 -17.77 3.35 9.19
CA ASP A 78 -19.12 2.79 9.12
C ASP A 78 -19.16 1.42 9.80
N HIS A 79 -19.76 1.35 10.97
CA HIS A 79 -19.89 0.12 11.77
C HIS A 79 -20.74 -0.97 11.12
N SER A 80 -21.60 -0.61 10.17
CA SER A 80 -22.46 -1.54 9.42
C SER A 80 -21.77 -2.16 8.21
N HIS A 81 -20.65 -1.56 7.77
CA HIS A 81 -19.97 -2.00 6.56
C HIS A 81 -19.42 -3.43 6.70
N ARG A 82 -19.63 -4.22 5.65
CA ARG A 82 -19.01 -5.54 5.46
C ARG A 82 -18.54 -5.64 4.02
N ILE A 83 -17.33 -6.15 3.83
CA ILE A 83 -16.78 -6.41 2.50
C ILE A 83 -17.68 -7.45 1.81
N ARG A 84 -18.19 -7.12 0.64
CA ARG A 84 -19.05 -7.98 -0.19
C ARG A 84 -18.26 -8.76 -1.21
N GLY A 85 -17.10 -8.24 -1.60
CA GLY A 85 -16.14 -8.89 -2.47
C GLY A 85 -15.36 -10.00 -1.78
N SER A 86 -14.47 -10.65 -2.54
CA SER A 86 -13.62 -11.75 -2.07
C SER A 86 -12.27 -11.29 -1.50
N PHE A 87 -12.07 -9.98 -1.33
CA PHE A 87 -10.81 -9.47 -0.79
C PHE A 87 -10.54 -10.01 0.62
N PRO A 88 -9.36 -10.59 0.90
CA PRO A 88 -9.02 -11.17 2.20
C PRO A 88 -8.65 -10.08 3.22
N GLY A 89 -9.58 -9.17 3.51
CA GLY A 89 -9.40 -8.03 4.41
C GLY A 89 -9.71 -8.30 5.87
N THR A 90 -9.59 -9.54 6.34
CA THR A 90 -9.87 -9.88 7.75
C THR A 90 -8.80 -9.36 8.70
N GLU A 91 -9.19 -9.08 9.95
CA GLU A 91 -8.27 -8.79 11.05
C GLU A 91 -7.41 -10.02 11.36
N LEU A 92 -6.10 -9.84 11.43
CA LEU A 92 -5.12 -10.92 11.64
C LEU A 92 -4.64 -11.02 13.09
N LEU A 93 -4.92 -10.01 13.93
CA LEU A 93 -4.54 -10.00 15.33
C LEU A 93 -5.69 -10.46 16.20
N SER A 94 -5.44 -11.44 17.05
CA SER A 94 -6.32 -11.78 18.16
C SER A 94 -6.22 -10.71 19.25
N ASN A 95 -7.34 -10.46 19.96
CA ASN A 95 -7.39 -9.48 21.05
C ASN A 95 -6.91 -8.06 20.68
N ASN A 96 -7.24 -7.61 19.49
CA ASN A 96 -6.84 -6.32 18.91
C ASN A 96 -7.49 -5.09 19.59
N THR A 97 -8.54 -5.31 20.38
CA THR A 97 -9.27 -4.30 21.18
C THR A 97 -9.12 -4.53 22.68
N PHE A 98 -8.21 -5.41 23.09
CA PHE A 98 -7.91 -5.74 24.49
C PHE A 98 -9.10 -6.21 25.34
N ALA A 99 -10.13 -6.76 24.72
CA ALA A 99 -11.30 -7.29 25.40
C ALA A 99 -10.95 -8.46 26.35
N ASN A 100 -9.88 -9.20 26.04
CA ASN A 100 -9.34 -10.31 26.84
C ASN A 100 -8.08 -9.90 27.63
N GLY A 101 -8.03 -8.68 28.14
CA GLY A 101 -6.87 -8.17 28.87
C GLY A 101 -5.63 -8.03 27.99
N THR A 102 -4.46 -8.31 28.53
CA THR A 102 -3.18 -8.24 27.80
C THR A 102 -2.77 -9.53 27.09
N THR A 103 -3.67 -10.52 27.02
CA THR A 103 -3.40 -11.81 26.38
C THR A 103 -2.94 -11.63 24.93
N GLY A 104 -1.79 -12.23 24.59
CA GLY A 104 -1.19 -12.10 23.25
C GLY A 104 -0.30 -10.88 23.05
N TRP A 105 -0.12 -10.04 24.09
CA TRP A 105 0.65 -8.81 24.03
C TRP A 105 1.71 -8.72 25.12
N ALA A 106 2.82 -8.08 24.82
CA ALA A 106 3.93 -7.84 25.73
C ALA A 106 4.56 -6.47 25.53
N THR A 107 5.34 -6.03 26.51
CA THR A 107 6.23 -4.87 26.45
C THR A 107 7.68 -5.33 26.68
N ASN A 108 8.65 -4.44 26.48
CA ASN A 108 10.01 -4.71 26.94
C ASN A 108 10.15 -4.47 28.45
N THR A 109 11.32 -4.77 29.01
CA THR A 109 11.61 -4.68 30.45
C THR A 109 11.52 -3.28 31.06
N SER A 110 11.53 -2.24 30.24
CA SER A 110 11.41 -0.83 30.65
C SER A 110 9.97 -0.34 30.77
N MET A 111 9.01 -1.17 30.37
CA MET A 111 7.59 -0.85 30.36
C MET A 111 6.79 -1.93 31.10
N ALA A 112 5.70 -1.53 31.74
CA ALA A 112 4.70 -2.43 32.32
C ALA A 112 3.40 -2.35 31.51
N LEU A 113 2.80 -3.50 31.19
CA LEU A 113 1.55 -3.59 30.45
C LEU A 113 0.40 -3.94 31.38
N SER A 114 -0.65 -3.16 31.33
CA SER A 114 -1.92 -3.42 32.03
C SER A 114 -3.08 -3.09 31.10
N VAL A 115 -4.31 -3.32 31.52
CA VAL A 115 -5.51 -2.86 30.81
C VAL A 115 -6.26 -1.86 31.67
N ALA A 116 -6.59 -0.74 31.08
CA ALA A 116 -7.43 0.29 31.68
C ALA A 116 -8.43 0.79 30.63
N ASP A 117 -9.70 0.88 31.00
CA ASP A 117 -10.78 1.38 30.12
C ASP A 117 -10.81 0.73 28.73
N ARG A 118 -10.58 -0.60 28.66
CA ARG A 118 -10.46 -1.39 27.43
C ARG A 118 -9.34 -0.96 26.48
N ALA A 119 -8.33 -0.30 26.99
CA ALA A 119 -7.10 0.00 26.28
C ALA A 119 -5.93 -0.73 26.93
N ALA A 120 -4.94 -1.16 26.16
CA ALA A 120 -3.67 -1.56 26.72
C ALA A 120 -2.97 -0.31 27.24
N ARG A 121 -2.66 -0.28 28.52
CA ARG A 121 -1.88 0.78 29.13
C ARG A 121 -0.43 0.38 29.24
N SER A 122 0.43 1.08 28.54
CA SER A 122 1.88 0.91 28.61
C SER A 122 2.48 1.98 29.50
N THR A 123 3.03 1.58 30.65
CA THR A 123 3.55 2.46 31.70
C THR A 123 5.07 2.31 31.83
N ARG A 124 5.80 3.42 31.87
CA ARG A 124 7.25 3.43 32.13
C ARG A 124 7.57 3.01 33.54
N VAL A 125 8.37 1.97 33.72
CA VAL A 125 8.73 1.43 35.06
C VAL A 125 10.09 1.92 35.54
N ALA A 126 10.96 2.37 34.64
CA ALA A 126 12.29 2.88 34.99
C ALA A 126 12.76 3.97 34.02
N ASN A 127 13.69 4.81 34.49
CA ASN A 127 14.33 5.87 33.68
C ASN A 127 15.51 5.30 32.84
N LEU A 128 15.36 4.11 32.28
CA LEU A 128 16.44 3.36 31.65
C LEU A 128 16.25 3.25 30.13
N GLY A 129 17.27 3.68 29.40
CA GLY A 129 17.43 3.34 27.99
C GLY A 129 16.93 4.39 27.01
N SER A 130 17.30 4.20 25.74
CA SER A 130 16.96 5.07 24.63
C SER A 130 15.83 4.54 23.74
N THR A 131 15.34 3.32 24.01
CA THR A 131 14.27 2.67 23.23
C THR A 131 13.33 1.91 24.15
N PHE A 132 12.05 2.23 24.06
CA PHE A 132 10.98 1.62 24.84
C PHE A 132 10.07 0.80 23.93
N GLY A 133 9.92 -0.49 24.23
CA GLY A 133 8.95 -1.36 23.58
C GLY A 133 7.59 -1.21 24.24
N LEU A 134 6.74 -0.32 23.69
CA LEU A 134 5.44 -0.01 24.26
C LEU A 134 4.46 -1.18 24.15
N LEU A 135 4.47 -1.89 23.03
CA LEU A 135 3.57 -3.01 22.77
C LEU A 135 4.11 -3.88 21.64
N ALA A 136 4.06 -5.19 21.78
CA ALA A 136 4.30 -6.12 20.67
C ALA A 136 3.49 -7.39 20.84
N THR A 137 3.25 -8.12 19.74
CA THR A 137 2.66 -9.46 19.81
C THR A 137 3.62 -10.46 20.43
N THR A 138 3.10 -11.38 21.25
CA THR A 138 3.88 -12.49 21.87
C THR A 138 4.01 -13.68 20.92
N ALA A 139 3.13 -13.79 19.94
CA ALA A 139 3.15 -14.79 18.87
C ALA A 139 3.07 -14.11 17.51
N ALA A 140 3.65 -14.73 16.50
CA ALA A 140 3.57 -14.24 15.13
C ALA A 140 2.14 -14.31 14.61
N ALA A 141 1.68 -13.24 13.98
CA ALA A 141 0.43 -13.23 13.22
C ALA A 141 0.59 -14.03 11.92
N SER A 142 -0.44 -14.74 11.50
CA SER A 142 -0.48 -15.37 10.17
C SER A 142 -0.68 -14.31 9.10
N THR A 143 0.25 -14.20 8.17
CA THR A 143 0.24 -13.22 7.09
C THR A 143 0.28 -13.91 5.73
N THR A 144 0.09 -13.16 4.65
CA THR A 144 0.29 -13.68 3.29
C THR A 144 1.66 -13.26 2.80
N GLN A 145 2.51 -14.23 2.50
CA GLN A 145 3.84 -13.95 1.97
C GLN A 145 3.75 -13.14 0.67
N TYR A 146 4.62 -12.15 0.53
CA TYR A 146 4.70 -11.24 -0.61
C TYR A 146 3.43 -10.44 -0.91
N ALA A 147 2.55 -10.28 0.07
CA ALA A 147 1.42 -9.40 -0.03
C ALA A 147 1.58 -8.18 0.90
N PRO A 148 1.03 -7.01 0.53
CA PRO A 148 1.07 -5.84 1.40
C PRO A 148 0.10 -6.00 2.57
N HIS A 149 0.59 -5.60 3.74
CA HIS A 149 -0.17 -5.56 4.99
C HIS A 149 -0.06 -4.18 5.62
N VAL A 150 -1.11 -3.75 6.28
CA VAL A 150 -1.14 -2.49 7.02
C VAL A 150 -1.31 -2.74 8.51
N LEU A 151 -0.40 -2.17 9.29
CA LEU A 151 -0.50 -2.08 10.75
C LEU A 151 -1.04 -0.70 11.12
N ARG A 152 -2.11 -0.65 11.89
CA ARG A 152 -2.67 0.57 12.47
C ARG A 152 -2.68 0.44 13.98
N VAL A 153 -2.18 1.46 14.65
CA VAL A 153 -2.13 1.53 16.12
C VAL A 153 -2.66 2.88 16.56
N ALA A 154 -3.68 2.90 17.38
CA ALA A 154 -4.12 4.12 18.04
C ALA A 154 -3.38 4.28 19.37
N LEU A 155 -2.72 5.41 19.57
CA LEU A 155 -2.02 5.74 20.81
C LEU A 155 -2.48 7.08 21.35
N ILE A 156 -2.91 7.08 22.61
CA ILE A 156 -3.39 8.25 23.34
C ILE A 156 -2.45 8.46 24.52
N PRO A 157 -1.67 9.56 24.58
CA PRO A 157 -0.88 9.88 25.76
C PRO A 157 -1.78 10.13 26.97
N GLY A 158 -1.53 9.41 28.06
CA GLY A 158 -2.26 9.62 29.31
C GLY A 158 -1.52 10.57 30.24
N ARG A 159 -0.27 10.24 30.59
CA ARG A 159 0.60 11.06 31.42
C ARG A 159 2.01 11.08 30.82
N GLY A 160 2.58 12.25 30.67
CA GLY A 160 3.89 12.46 30.07
C GLY A 160 3.82 12.67 28.54
N ALA A 161 4.97 12.93 27.94
CA ALA A 161 5.11 13.08 26.50
C ALA A 161 5.54 11.75 25.86
N PHE A 162 4.92 11.43 24.72
CA PHE A 162 5.30 10.33 23.85
C PHE A 162 5.62 10.90 22.47
N SER A 163 6.81 10.61 21.98
CA SER A 163 7.32 11.14 20.71
C SER A 163 8.25 10.11 20.04
N ASN A 164 8.64 10.39 18.80
CA ASN A 164 9.49 9.46 18.05
C ASN A 164 8.98 8.01 18.06
N LEU A 165 7.67 7.86 17.92
CA LEU A 165 7.00 6.57 17.87
C LEU A 165 7.37 5.85 16.58
N GLY A 166 7.47 4.53 16.65
CA GLY A 166 7.77 3.69 15.50
C GLY A 166 6.92 2.42 15.47
N LEU A 167 6.49 2.05 14.27
CA LEU A 167 5.84 0.77 14.01
C LEU A 167 6.86 -0.18 13.37
N ARG A 168 6.79 -1.46 13.74
CA ARG A 168 7.74 -2.49 13.33
C ARG A 168 7.06 -3.76 12.87
N PHE A 169 7.71 -4.42 11.90
CA PHE A 169 7.42 -5.78 11.49
C PHE A 169 8.71 -6.60 11.50
N GLY A 170 8.67 -7.80 12.04
CA GLY A 170 9.85 -8.64 12.11
C GLY A 170 9.54 -10.13 12.27
N SER A 171 10.61 -10.95 12.24
CA SER A 171 10.58 -12.39 12.54
C SER A 171 10.49 -12.68 14.03
N THR A 172 10.72 -11.69 14.87
CA THR A 172 10.65 -11.77 16.34
C THR A 172 9.91 -10.56 16.90
N SER A 173 9.47 -10.67 18.17
CA SER A 173 8.89 -9.54 18.92
C SER A 173 9.83 -8.33 18.90
N PHE A 174 9.30 -7.15 18.54
CA PHE A 174 10.06 -5.92 18.32
C PHE A 174 11.12 -5.97 17.19
N GLY A 175 11.18 -7.03 16.39
CA GLY A 175 12.06 -7.14 15.22
C GLY A 175 11.78 -6.08 14.16
N ILE A 176 12.78 -5.80 13.31
CA ILE A 176 12.69 -4.79 12.23
C ILE A 176 13.06 -5.36 10.86
N ASP A 177 13.36 -6.65 10.80
CA ASP A 177 13.91 -7.34 9.64
C ASP A 177 12.94 -7.40 8.45
N TYR A 178 11.65 -7.16 8.66
CA TYR A 178 10.65 -7.05 7.59
C TYR A 178 10.29 -5.60 7.25
N GLY A 179 10.49 -4.66 8.16
CA GLY A 179 10.28 -3.24 7.92
C GLY A 179 9.97 -2.45 9.19
N SER A 180 10.21 -1.15 9.13
CA SER A 180 9.88 -0.22 10.21
C SER A 180 9.66 1.18 9.71
N VAL A 181 8.87 1.95 10.45
CA VAL A 181 8.74 3.40 10.32
C VAL A 181 8.94 4.03 11.69
N ALA A 182 9.53 5.20 11.73
CA ALA A 182 9.85 5.94 12.97
C ALA A 182 9.41 7.41 12.88
N SER A 183 9.64 8.16 13.96
CA SER A 183 9.33 9.60 14.07
C SER A 183 7.85 9.93 13.90
N LEU A 184 6.96 9.00 14.27
CA LEU A 184 5.53 9.20 14.27
C LEU A 184 5.09 9.97 15.53
N SER A 185 4.03 10.77 15.40
CA SER A 185 3.38 11.47 16.51
C SER A 185 2.18 10.69 17.05
N PRO A 186 1.79 10.84 18.32
CA PRO A 186 0.60 10.19 18.88
C PRO A 186 -0.66 10.43 18.04
N GLY A 187 -1.58 9.47 18.06
CA GLY A 187 -2.80 9.43 17.27
C GLY A 187 -2.99 8.07 16.61
N LEU A 188 -3.60 8.03 15.44
CA LEU A 188 -3.66 6.81 14.62
C LEU A 188 -2.39 6.69 13.78
N LEU A 189 -1.51 5.79 14.21
CA LEU A 189 -0.27 5.44 13.53
C LEU A 189 -0.59 4.40 12.43
N THR A 190 -0.05 4.59 11.24
CA THR A 190 -0.29 3.67 10.11
C THR A 190 1.02 3.38 9.40
N PHE A 191 1.29 2.10 9.16
CA PHE A 191 2.44 1.66 8.37
C PHE A 191 2.05 0.44 7.52
N ALA A 192 2.32 0.52 6.21
CA ALA A 192 2.11 -0.59 5.29
C ALA A 192 3.45 -1.11 4.76
N VAL A 193 3.55 -2.42 4.66
CA VAL A 193 4.74 -3.11 4.15
C VAL A 193 4.34 -4.40 3.44
N THR A 194 5.08 -4.78 2.42
CA THR A 194 4.96 -6.11 1.80
C THR A 194 5.83 -7.09 2.57
N LEU A 195 5.19 -8.08 3.18
CA LEU A 195 5.88 -9.01 4.08
C LEU A 195 6.58 -10.13 3.30
N PRO A 196 7.86 -10.41 3.57
CA PRO A 196 8.62 -11.48 2.91
C PRO A 196 8.26 -12.89 3.42
N ALA A 197 7.50 -12.98 4.51
CA ALA A 197 7.18 -14.23 5.18
C ALA A 197 5.67 -14.41 5.41
N ALA A 198 5.24 -15.67 5.58
CA ALA A 198 3.86 -16.01 5.90
C ALA A 198 3.46 -15.78 7.37
N THR A 199 4.39 -15.34 8.19
CA THR A 199 4.17 -14.97 9.60
C THR A 199 4.99 -13.74 9.96
N ALA A 200 4.45 -12.86 10.80
CA ALA A 200 5.15 -11.68 11.28
C ALA A 200 4.74 -11.31 12.70
N PHE A 201 5.72 -10.82 13.48
CA PHE A 201 5.46 -10.08 14.71
C PHE A 201 5.26 -8.60 14.38
N VAL A 202 4.40 -7.94 15.12
CA VAL A 202 4.19 -6.50 15.03
C VAL A 202 4.53 -5.84 16.37
N GLY A 203 5.06 -4.60 16.30
CA GLY A 203 5.48 -3.86 17.48
C GLY A 203 5.32 -2.37 17.36
N LEU A 204 5.06 -1.72 18.49
CA LEU A 204 5.08 -0.29 18.71
C LEU A 204 6.22 0.05 19.67
N ILE A 205 7.04 0.99 19.27
CA ILE A 205 8.18 1.45 20.07
C ILE A 205 8.20 2.97 20.19
N GLU A 206 9.02 3.44 21.12
CA GLU A 206 9.44 4.82 21.23
C GLU A 206 10.98 4.88 21.28
N THR A 207 11.60 5.78 20.56
CA THR A 207 13.07 5.88 20.43
C THR A 207 13.58 7.28 20.79
N ALA A 208 14.85 7.33 21.18
CA ALA A 208 15.60 8.59 21.37
C ALA A 208 14.96 9.61 22.32
N VAL A 209 14.40 9.17 23.43
CA VAL A 209 13.76 10.04 24.41
C VAL A 209 14.68 10.27 25.61
N THR A 210 14.80 11.52 26.03
CA THR A 210 15.57 11.94 27.22
C THR A 210 14.64 12.59 28.23
N GLY A 211 14.99 12.52 29.53
CA GLY A 211 14.22 13.17 30.61
C GLY A 211 12.92 12.45 30.99
N LEU A 212 12.81 11.15 30.74
CA LEU A 212 11.62 10.36 31.02
C LEU A 212 11.45 10.08 32.50
N ILE A 213 10.20 10.04 32.95
CA ILE A 213 9.83 9.84 34.35
C ILE A 213 9.07 8.50 34.51
N ALA A 214 9.44 7.70 35.49
CA ALA A 214 8.69 6.50 35.85
C ALA A 214 7.24 6.85 36.22
N GLY A 215 6.29 6.02 35.78
CA GLY A 215 4.85 6.25 35.99
C GLY A 215 4.18 7.09 34.89
N GLU A 216 4.91 7.56 33.88
CA GLU A 216 4.30 8.06 32.64
C GLU A 216 3.70 6.93 31.82
N TYR A 217 2.56 7.15 31.18
CA TYR A 217 1.87 6.08 30.43
C TYR A 217 1.15 6.60 29.19
N ALA A 218 0.97 5.71 28.25
CA ALA A 218 0.09 5.89 27.09
C ALA A 218 -0.92 4.74 27.02
N ASP A 219 -2.12 5.06 26.58
CA ASP A 219 -3.19 4.10 26.34
C ASP A 219 -3.26 3.76 24.85
N ILE A 220 -3.37 2.46 24.56
CA ILE A 220 -3.45 1.91 23.21
C ILE A 220 -4.79 1.19 23.09
N PRO A 221 -5.87 1.87 22.67
CA PRO A 221 -7.20 1.28 22.61
C PRO A 221 -7.41 0.35 21.41
N TYR A 222 -6.56 0.46 20.38
CA TYR A 222 -6.77 -0.25 19.12
C TYR A 222 -5.45 -0.58 18.43
N VAL A 223 -5.33 -1.82 18.00
CA VAL A 223 -4.28 -2.30 17.10
C VAL A 223 -4.94 -3.15 16.02
N SER A 224 -4.58 -2.96 14.78
CA SER A 224 -5.13 -3.73 13.66
C SER A 224 -4.03 -4.09 12.69
N LEU A 225 -3.97 -5.35 12.30
CA LEU A 225 -3.16 -5.85 11.20
C LEU A 225 -4.07 -6.51 10.19
N SER A 226 -4.08 -5.99 8.99
CA SER A 226 -4.87 -6.56 7.91
C SER A 226 -4.13 -6.47 6.58
N ARG A 227 -4.54 -7.28 5.61
CA ARG A 227 -4.09 -7.15 4.25
C ARG A 227 -4.63 -5.84 3.65
N CYS A 228 -3.85 -5.19 2.80
CA CYS A 228 -4.24 -3.99 2.06
C CYS A 228 -3.81 -4.09 0.59
N ALA A 229 -4.21 -3.13 -0.23
CA ALA A 229 -3.58 -2.86 -1.51
C ALA A 229 -2.68 -1.62 -1.38
N LEU A 230 -1.82 -1.39 -2.36
CA LEU A 230 -0.96 -0.20 -2.44
C LEU A 230 -1.31 0.58 -3.70
N VAL A 231 -1.23 1.89 -3.63
CA VAL A 231 -1.34 2.77 -4.81
C VAL A 231 -0.18 2.47 -5.76
N ASP A 232 -0.48 2.34 -7.05
CA ASP A 232 0.51 2.16 -8.10
C ASP A 232 0.52 3.36 -9.05
N ASN A 233 1.42 4.28 -8.81
CA ASN A 233 1.60 5.46 -9.66
C ASN A 233 2.44 5.15 -10.93
N GLY A 234 2.77 3.89 -11.19
CA GLY A 234 3.58 3.48 -12.32
C GLY A 234 5.02 4.01 -12.23
N PRO A 235 5.76 3.84 -11.11
CA PRO A 235 7.12 4.35 -10.99
C PRO A 235 8.04 3.69 -12.03
N ASN A 236 8.96 4.49 -12.60
CA ASN A 236 10.03 4.02 -13.45
C ASN A 236 11.27 4.89 -13.26
N ALA A 237 12.32 4.31 -12.71
CA ALA A 237 13.57 5.01 -12.41
C ALA A 237 14.52 5.08 -13.63
N MET A 238 14.17 4.47 -14.74
CA MET A 238 14.94 4.53 -15.98
C MET A 238 14.38 5.59 -16.92
N THR A 239 15.24 6.17 -17.74
CA THR A 239 14.88 7.05 -18.86
C THR A 239 14.65 6.23 -20.12
N ARG A 240 13.98 6.81 -21.12
CA ARG A 240 13.82 6.22 -22.46
C ARG A 240 13.25 4.79 -22.44
N SER A 241 12.19 4.57 -21.66
CA SER A 241 11.61 3.23 -21.45
C SER A 241 11.13 2.54 -22.74
N ASP A 242 10.72 3.32 -23.74
CA ASP A 242 10.19 2.85 -25.01
C ASP A 242 11.20 3.03 -26.17
N GLU A 243 12.38 3.56 -25.90
CA GLU A 243 13.43 3.86 -26.85
C GLU A 243 14.70 3.08 -26.50
N ILE A 244 14.66 1.76 -26.60
CA ILE A 244 15.79 0.87 -26.26
C ILE A 244 16.95 1.02 -27.25
N ASP A 245 16.69 1.53 -28.44
CA ASP A 245 17.70 1.91 -29.44
C ASP A 245 18.56 3.10 -28.98
N HIS A 246 18.03 3.99 -28.11
CA HIS A 246 18.71 5.20 -27.63
C HIS A 246 20.03 4.88 -26.89
N ALA A 247 20.94 5.85 -26.85
CA ALA A 247 22.25 5.75 -26.19
C ALA A 247 22.18 5.60 -24.66
N ASP A 248 21.05 5.95 -24.03
CA ASP A 248 20.80 5.70 -22.61
C ASP A 248 20.69 4.20 -22.28
N TRP A 249 20.58 3.36 -23.31
CA TRP A 249 20.63 1.91 -23.20
C TRP A 249 21.90 1.38 -23.85
N THR A 250 22.75 0.71 -23.09
CA THR A 250 23.94 0.01 -23.60
C THR A 250 23.53 -1.34 -24.15
N LYS A 251 23.92 -1.60 -25.39
CA LYS A 251 23.78 -2.92 -26.05
C LYS A 251 25.14 -3.59 -26.09
N THR A 252 25.24 -4.80 -25.55
CA THR A 252 26.47 -5.61 -25.56
C THR A 252 26.24 -6.87 -26.37
N ARG A 253 26.98 -7.02 -27.45
CA ARG A 253 26.82 -8.11 -28.43
C ARG A 253 25.41 -8.22 -29.02
N ALA A 254 24.78 -7.06 -29.12
CA ALA A 254 23.46 -6.91 -29.73
C ALA A 254 23.36 -5.51 -30.37
N THR A 255 22.44 -5.37 -31.30
CA THR A 255 22.07 -4.10 -31.92
C THR A 255 20.57 -3.86 -31.69
N ALA A 256 20.16 -2.61 -31.68
CA ALA A 256 18.76 -2.25 -31.59
C ALA A 256 18.33 -1.47 -32.85
N SER A 257 17.12 -1.75 -33.33
CA SER A 257 16.48 -1.00 -34.42
C SER A 257 15.19 -0.40 -33.92
N ALA A 258 15.05 0.91 -34.04
CA ALA A 258 13.93 1.69 -33.55
C ALA A 258 12.62 1.38 -34.29
N ASN A 259 11.52 1.36 -33.55
CA ASN A 259 10.16 1.41 -34.07
C ASN A 259 9.85 0.37 -35.15
N THR A 260 10.24 -0.88 -34.92
CA THR A 260 10.15 -1.97 -35.92
C THR A 260 8.92 -2.87 -35.75
N ASN A 261 8.18 -2.75 -34.64
CA ASN A 261 6.98 -3.55 -34.40
C ASN A 261 5.88 -2.76 -33.72
N THR A 262 4.65 -3.27 -33.83
CA THR A 262 3.49 -2.72 -33.13
C THR A 262 3.56 -3.07 -31.66
N ALA A 263 3.60 -2.05 -30.80
CA ALA A 263 3.60 -2.16 -29.34
C ALA A 263 2.20 -2.56 -28.79
N PRO A 264 2.09 -2.94 -27.51
CA PRO A 264 0.81 -3.28 -26.87
C PRO A 264 -0.27 -2.19 -26.93
N ASP A 265 0.11 -0.93 -27.04
CA ASP A 265 -0.80 0.21 -27.16
C ASP A 265 -1.31 0.47 -28.59
N GLY A 266 -0.86 -0.33 -29.57
CA GLY A 266 -1.23 -0.22 -30.97
C GLY A 266 -0.37 0.74 -31.81
N THR A 267 0.61 1.40 -31.21
CA THR A 267 1.57 2.26 -31.93
C THR A 267 2.75 1.45 -32.47
N ILE A 268 3.43 1.97 -33.50
CA ILE A 268 4.66 1.36 -34.02
C ILE A 268 5.84 2.01 -33.30
N THR A 269 6.07 1.61 -32.04
CA THR A 269 7.08 2.17 -31.14
C THR A 269 7.92 1.11 -30.42
N ALA A 270 7.70 -0.17 -30.70
CA ALA A 270 8.51 -1.23 -30.12
C ALA A 270 9.80 -1.40 -30.93
N ASP A 271 10.93 -1.53 -30.20
CA ASP A 271 12.25 -1.72 -30.78
C ASP A 271 12.60 -3.19 -30.95
N SER A 272 13.32 -3.52 -32.01
CA SER A 272 13.90 -4.84 -32.20
C SER A 272 15.32 -4.90 -31.65
N LEU A 273 15.59 -5.90 -30.82
CA LEU A 273 16.92 -6.23 -30.32
C LEU A 273 17.42 -7.47 -31.04
N ILE A 274 18.51 -7.34 -31.78
CA ILE A 274 19.08 -8.36 -32.64
C ILE A 274 20.45 -8.76 -32.06
N GLU A 275 20.66 -10.05 -31.84
CA GLU A 275 21.96 -10.57 -31.39
C GLU A 275 23.03 -10.49 -32.49
N ASP A 276 24.32 -10.41 -32.10
CA ASP A 276 25.43 -10.57 -33.02
C ASP A 276 25.85 -12.06 -33.15
N THR A 277 26.94 -12.35 -33.85
CA THR A 277 27.45 -13.70 -34.07
C THR A 277 28.50 -14.14 -33.06
N THR A 278 28.66 -13.44 -31.94
CA THR A 278 29.69 -13.74 -30.95
C THR A 278 29.46 -15.11 -30.30
N ALA A 279 30.49 -15.93 -30.30
CA ALA A 279 30.41 -17.29 -29.77
C ALA A 279 30.48 -17.32 -28.24
N SER A 280 29.72 -18.24 -27.62
CA SER A 280 29.73 -18.53 -26.17
C SER A 280 29.63 -17.29 -25.27
N SER A 281 28.72 -16.38 -25.61
CA SER A 281 28.62 -15.06 -25.00
C SER A 281 27.20 -14.72 -24.60
N THR A 282 27.07 -13.73 -23.74
CA THR A 282 25.78 -13.11 -23.37
C THR A 282 25.46 -11.96 -24.33
N HIS A 283 24.18 -11.81 -24.68
CA HIS A 283 23.66 -10.74 -25.53
C HIS A 283 22.73 -9.87 -24.64
N ILE A 284 23.22 -8.68 -24.23
CA ILE A 284 22.64 -7.90 -23.13
C ILE A 284 22.24 -6.53 -23.63
N PHE A 285 21.15 -5.99 -23.06
CA PHE A 285 20.82 -4.58 -23.03
C PHE A 285 20.53 -4.13 -21.60
N ALA A 286 21.01 -2.97 -21.22
CA ALA A 286 20.92 -2.45 -19.86
C ALA A 286 20.98 -0.92 -19.88
N PRO A 287 20.45 -0.21 -18.89
CA PRO A 287 20.66 1.22 -18.76
C PRO A 287 22.15 1.57 -18.77
N ALA A 288 22.53 2.58 -19.57
CA ALA A 288 23.91 3.06 -19.63
C ALA A 288 24.35 3.69 -18.29
N THR A 289 23.39 4.30 -17.58
CA THR A 289 23.59 4.82 -16.23
C THR A 289 22.59 4.13 -15.29
N MET A 290 23.12 3.40 -14.30
CA MET A 290 22.28 2.76 -13.28
C MET A 290 21.66 3.80 -12.35
N PRO A 291 20.35 3.73 -12.05
CA PRO A 291 19.69 4.67 -11.17
C PRO A 291 20.33 4.70 -9.76
N ALA A 292 20.48 5.90 -9.21
CA ALA A 292 21.01 6.08 -7.86
C ALA A 292 19.97 5.69 -6.79
N ARG A 293 20.45 5.20 -5.64
CA ARG A 293 19.63 4.94 -4.45
C ARG A 293 20.36 5.28 -3.16
N THR A 294 19.61 5.36 -2.06
CA THR A 294 20.16 5.40 -0.71
C THR A 294 20.75 4.02 -0.37
N SER A 295 21.91 4.01 0.30
CA SER A 295 22.61 2.75 0.65
C SER A 295 21.91 2.00 1.78
N VAL A 296 20.75 1.42 1.47
CA VAL A 296 19.95 0.56 2.35
C VAL A 296 19.57 -0.71 1.60
N ALA A 297 19.29 -1.79 2.33
CA ALA A 297 18.68 -2.99 1.73
C ALA A 297 17.21 -2.69 1.43
N GLU A 298 16.78 -2.92 0.20
CA GLU A 298 15.41 -2.62 -0.25
C GLU A 298 14.95 -3.54 -1.36
N ASP A 299 13.64 -3.65 -1.54
CA ASP A 299 13.05 -4.40 -2.63
C ASP A 299 13.07 -3.57 -3.92
N LEU A 300 13.56 -4.19 -4.98
CA LEU A 300 13.67 -3.61 -6.32
C LEU A 300 12.86 -4.47 -7.30
N CYS A 301 12.23 -3.82 -8.27
CA CYS A 301 11.49 -4.44 -9.36
C CYS A 301 12.08 -4.01 -10.70
N VAL A 302 12.45 -4.95 -11.55
CA VAL A 302 12.69 -4.73 -12.99
C VAL A 302 11.49 -5.23 -13.77
N PHE A 303 11.14 -4.54 -14.84
CA PHE A 303 10.03 -4.92 -15.71
C PHE A 303 10.30 -4.52 -17.17
N GLY A 304 9.60 -5.19 -18.10
CA GLY A 304 9.60 -4.83 -19.51
C GLY A 304 8.51 -5.58 -20.25
N ASP A 305 8.08 -5.03 -21.37
CA ASP A 305 7.16 -5.65 -22.30
C ASP A 305 7.95 -6.27 -23.45
N PHE A 306 7.79 -7.56 -23.62
CA PHE A 306 8.56 -8.32 -24.61
C PHE A 306 7.66 -9.14 -25.51
N HIS A 307 8.11 -9.29 -26.75
CA HIS A 307 7.53 -10.17 -27.74
C HIS A 307 8.64 -10.91 -28.45
N ARG A 308 8.43 -12.20 -28.78
CA ARG A 308 9.37 -12.98 -29.56
C ARG A 308 9.48 -12.41 -30.96
N GLY A 309 10.70 -12.10 -31.40
CA GLY A 309 10.98 -11.60 -32.74
C GLY A 309 11.28 -12.70 -33.72
N SER A 310 12.29 -12.51 -34.56
CA SER A 310 12.82 -13.58 -35.43
C SER A 310 13.49 -14.67 -34.59
N GLY A 311 13.33 -15.92 -34.97
CA GLY A 311 13.89 -17.07 -34.24
C GLY A 311 13.08 -17.41 -32.97
N THR A 312 13.75 -18.01 -32.00
CA THR A 312 13.13 -18.57 -30.78
C THR A 312 13.77 -18.03 -29.50
N ARG A 313 14.17 -16.75 -29.51
CA ARG A 313 14.82 -16.15 -28.36
C ARG A 313 13.81 -15.79 -27.28
N ASP A 314 14.22 -16.00 -26.06
CA ASP A 314 13.52 -15.64 -24.83
C ASP A 314 14.28 -14.51 -24.12
N VAL A 315 13.75 -14.00 -23.00
CA VAL A 315 14.38 -12.94 -22.23
C VAL A 315 14.63 -13.36 -20.79
N GLN A 316 15.78 -12.96 -20.23
CA GLN A 316 16.09 -13.05 -18.81
C GLN A 316 16.22 -11.64 -18.22
N LEU A 317 15.43 -11.34 -17.20
CA LEU A 317 15.52 -10.10 -16.43
C LEU A 317 16.37 -10.31 -15.18
N ARG A 318 17.17 -9.30 -14.82
CA ARG A 318 18.05 -9.31 -13.64
C ARG A 318 17.88 -8.03 -12.85
N VAL A 319 17.77 -8.14 -11.53
CA VAL A 319 17.65 -7.00 -10.61
C VAL A 319 18.46 -7.25 -9.34
N GLY A 320 19.20 -6.23 -8.87
CA GLY A 320 20.03 -6.37 -7.67
C GLY A 320 20.81 -5.14 -7.31
N SER A 321 21.89 -5.32 -6.58
CA SER A 321 22.81 -4.25 -6.17
C SER A 321 23.96 -4.03 -7.17
N ASP A 322 24.36 -5.07 -7.87
CA ASP A 322 25.46 -5.05 -8.88
C ASP A 322 25.43 -6.34 -9.72
N GLY A 323 26.37 -6.46 -10.67
CA GLY A 323 26.50 -7.61 -11.57
C GLY A 323 26.90 -8.93 -10.92
N SER A 324 27.19 -8.97 -9.61
CA SER A 324 27.51 -10.18 -8.84
C SER A 324 26.47 -10.51 -7.77
N ASN A 325 25.57 -9.57 -7.49
CA ASN A 325 24.58 -9.64 -6.43
C ASN A 325 23.21 -9.26 -6.97
N PHE A 326 22.50 -10.23 -7.58
CA PHE A 326 21.21 -10.02 -8.25
C PHE A 326 20.32 -11.28 -8.20
N SER A 327 19.02 -11.09 -8.39
CA SER A 327 18.10 -12.18 -8.71
C SER A 327 17.71 -12.11 -10.17
N HIS A 328 17.44 -13.26 -10.79
CA HIS A 328 17.03 -13.33 -12.17
C HIS A 328 15.99 -14.41 -12.45
N CYS A 329 15.25 -14.21 -13.54
CA CYS A 329 14.33 -15.20 -14.09
C CYS A 329 14.35 -15.15 -15.61
N THR A 330 14.29 -16.30 -16.24
CA THR A 330 14.09 -16.44 -17.71
C THR A 330 12.60 -16.59 -17.99
N PHE A 331 12.11 -15.87 -18.99
CA PHE A 331 10.72 -15.89 -19.44
C PHE A 331 10.65 -16.48 -20.85
N ASP A 332 9.88 -17.56 -20.99
CA ASP A 332 9.56 -18.14 -22.29
C ASP A 332 8.48 -17.30 -22.98
N LEU A 333 8.88 -16.52 -23.96
CA LEU A 333 8.01 -15.64 -24.71
C LEU A 333 7.12 -16.38 -25.74
N GLY A 334 7.38 -17.66 -25.98
CA GLY A 334 6.53 -18.50 -26.82
C GLY A 334 5.38 -19.13 -26.04
N ALA A 335 5.68 -19.64 -24.85
CA ALA A 335 4.69 -20.27 -23.99
C ALA A 335 4.00 -19.26 -23.06
N GLY A 336 4.55 -18.07 -22.84
CA GLY A 336 4.05 -17.08 -21.90
C GLY A 336 4.22 -17.53 -20.44
N THR A 337 5.35 -18.14 -20.11
CA THR A 337 5.62 -18.68 -18.77
C THR A 337 6.91 -18.14 -18.18
N ALA A 338 6.93 -17.97 -16.86
CA ALA A 338 8.13 -17.64 -16.10
C ALA A 338 8.83 -18.92 -15.63
N GLY A 339 10.14 -18.97 -15.78
CA GLY A 339 10.97 -20.03 -15.25
C GLY A 339 11.20 -19.90 -13.73
N SER A 340 12.12 -20.70 -13.20
CA SER A 340 12.51 -20.60 -11.79
C SER A 340 13.36 -19.35 -11.56
N VAL A 341 13.14 -18.68 -10.43
CA VAL A 341 13.98 -17.56 -9.99
C VAL A 341 15.24 -18.10 -9.32
N ALA A 342 16.39 -17.53 -9.68
CA ALA A 342 17.64 -17.78 -8.99
C ALA A 342 18.16 -16.49 -8.33
N ASN A 343 18.64 -16.62 -7.08
CA ASN A 343 19.30 -15.57 -6.33
C ASN A 343 20.82 -15.79 -6.41
N VAL A 344 21.58 -14.73 -6.72
CA VAL A 344 23.04 -14.74 -6.87
C VAL A 344 23.65 -13.77 -5.85
N GLY A 345 24.73 -14.19 -5.19
CA GLY A 345 25.42 -13.40 -4.19
C GLY A 345 24.54 -13.07 -2.98
N THR A 346 24.42 -11.80 -2.66
CA THR A 346 23.67 -11.29 -1.48
C THR A 346 22.22 -10.96 -1.77
N ALA A 347 21.74 -11.12 -3.00
CA ALA A 347 20.34 -10.89 -3.32
C ALA A 347 19.44 -12.01 -2.74
N THR A 348 18.29 -11.64 -2.23
CA THR A 348 17.33 -12.55 -1.58
C THR A 348 15.89 -12.26 -2.02
N ASN A 349 14.96 -13.12 -1.63
CA ASN A 349 13.53 -12.94 -1.85
C ASN A 349 13.14 -12.72 -3.32
N GLY A 350 13.88 -13.35 -4.25
CA GLY A 350 13.62 -13.27 -5.68
C GLY A 350 12.24 -13.83 -6.05
N ARG A 351 11.48 -13.09 -6.85
CA ARG A 351 10.14 -13.44 -7.37
C ARG A 351 10.02 -13.01 -8.82
N ALA A 352 9.29 -13.78 -9.60
CA ALA A 352 9.03 -13.44 -11.00
C ALA A 352 7.53 -13.55 -11.33
N PHE A 353 7.08 -12.66 -12.18
CA PHE A 353 5.70 -12.63 -12.67
C PHE A 353 5.70 -12.38 -14.18
N ILE A 354 4.76 -12.98 -14.88
CA ILE A 354 4.51 -12.74 -16.30
C ILE A 354 3.02 -12.49 -16.51
N ARG A 355 2.71 -11.52 -17.37
CA ARG A 355 1.34 -11.15 -17.70
C ARG A 355 1.21 -11.01 -19.20
N SER A 356 0.23 -11.66 -19.80
CA SER A 356 -0.10 -11.46 -21.22
C SER A 356 -0.72 -10.08 -21.44
N LEU A 357 -0.24 -9.38 -22.46
CA LEU A 357 -0.80 -8.11 -22.95
C LEU A 357 -1.59 -8.29 -24.26
N GLY A 358 -1.74 -9.56 -24.72
CA GLY A 358 -2.35 -9.88 -26.00
C GLY A 358 -1.34 -9.87 -27.16
N ASN A 359 -1.74 -10.45 -28.27
CA ASN A 359 -0.97 -10.47 -29.53
C ASN A 359 0.48 -10.95 -29.41
N GLY A 360 0.76 -11.89 -28.47
CA GLY A 360 2.10 -12.43 -28.25
C GLY A 360 3.01 -11.54 -27.38
N TRP A 361 2.51 -10.42 -26.88
CA TRP A 361 3.21 -9.55 -25.94
C TRP A 361 3.02 -9.99 -24.51
N TYR A 362 4.10 -9.90 -23.72
CA TYR A 362 4.11 -10.24 -22.32
C TYR A 362 4.85 -9.18 -21.51
N ARG A 363 4.24 -8.71 -20.42
CA ARG A 363 4.92 -7.95 -19.38
C ARG A 363 5.57 -8.91 -18.38
N CYS A 364 6.88 -8.82 -18.27
CA CYS A 364 7.71 -9.63 -17.39
C CYS A 364 8.22 -8.81 -16.23
N TYR A 365 8.29 -9.41 -15.03
CA TYR A 365 8.78 -8.76 -13.81
C TYR A 365 9.73 -9.68 -13.05
N VAL A 366 10.82 -9.12 -12.53
CA VAL A 366 11.60 -9.75 -11.47
C VAL A 366 11.72 -8.77 -10.32
N ILE A 367 11.44 -9.25 -9.13
CA ILE A 367 11.51 -8.49 -7.88
C ILE A 367 12.48 -9.22 -6.97
N ALA A 368 13.37 -8.47 -6.31
CA ALA A 368 14.30 -9.03 -5.33
C ALA A 368 14.65 -8.01 -4.25
N GLN A 369 14.97 -8.50 -3.07
CA GLN A 369 15.61 -7.71 -2.04
C GLN A 369 17.11 -7.60 -2.38
N ALA A 370 17.53 -6.40 -2.72
CA ALA A 370 18.92 -6.07 -2.99
C ALA A 370 19.63 -5.61 -1.70
N ALA A 371 20.86 -6.05 -1.50
CA ALA A 371 21.72 -5.56 -0.41
C ALA A 371 21.97 -4.05 -0.53
N ALA A 372 22.40 -3.42 0.56
CA ALA A 372 22.73 -2.00 0.59
C ALA A 372 23.78 -1.64 -0.50
N SER A 373 23.44 -0.68 -1.35
CA SER A 373 24.27 -0.17 -2.44
C SER A 373 23.80 1.24 -2.83
N THR A 374 24.61 2.03 -3.46
CA THR A 374 24.28 3.37 -3.94
C THR A 374 23.63 3.38 -5.32
N THR A 375 23.57 2.23 -6.00
CA THR A 375 22.98 2.08 -7.33
C THR A 375 22.00 0.91 -7.38
N ILE A 376 21.07 0.97 -8.31
CA ILE A 376 20.18 -0.14 -8.65
C ILE A 376 20.75 -0.82 -9.90
N PHE A 377 20.96 -2.13 -9.83
CA PHE A 377 21.39 -2.91 -10.99
C PHE A 377 20.21 -3.51 -11.72
N PHE A 378 20.08 -3.19 -13.00
CA PHE A 378 19.13 -3.79 -13.91
C PHE A 378 19.84 -4.25 -15.17
N SER A 379 19.51 -5.42 -15.68
CA SER A 379 19.89 -5.81 -17.03
C SER A 379 18.93 -6.85 -17.59
N ASP A 380 18.78 -6.81 -18.91
CA ASP A 380 17.99 -7.73 -19.67
C ASP A 380 18.90 -8.50 -20.64
N THR A 381 18.70 -9.79 -20.76
CA THR A 381 19.59 -10.67 -21.55
C THR A 381 18.75 -11.54 -22.44
N MET A 382 19.07 -11.62 -23.72
CA MET A 382 18.50 -12.63 -24.61
C MET A 382 18.93 -14.04 -24.22
N VAL A 383 18.06 -15.02 -24.39
CA VAL A 383 18.25 -16.39 -23.97
C VAL A 383 17.95 -17.33 -25.14
N SER A 384 18.80 -18.30 -25.35
CA SER A 384 18.62 -19.36 -26.35
C SER A 384 18.54 -20.72 -25.66
N ALA A 385 17.46 -21.47 -25.88
CA ALA A 385 17.24 -22.81 -25.31
C ALA A 385 17.52 -22.88 -23.79
N GLY A 386 17.10 -21.85 -23.04
CA GLY A 386 17.28 -21.76 -21.59
C GLY A 386 18.66 -21.28 -21.12
N SER A 387 19.63 -21.08 -22.04
CA SER A 387 20.96 -20.56 -21.71
C SER A 387 21.07 -19.06 -22.07
N ASN A 388 21.63 -18.26 -21.17
CA ASN A 388 22.00 -16.87 -21.42
C ASN A 388 23.40 -16.70 -22.02
N THR A 389 24.16 -17.80 -22.16
CA THR A 389 25.48 -17.85 -22.78
C THR A 389 25.43 -18.82 -23.94
N TYR A 390 25.47 -18.29 -25.16
CA TYR A 390 25.33 -19.10 -26.40
C TYR A 390 26.05 -18.40 -27.56
N THR A 391 26.11 -19.08 -28.71
CA THR A 391 26.62 -18.48 -29.95
C THR A 391 25.44 -17.84 -30.69
N GLY A 392 25.49 -16.53 -30.89
CA GLY A 392 24.46 -15.82 -31.63
C GLY A 392 24.51 -16.12 -33.13
N ASP A 393 23.38 -15.94 -33.81
CA ASP A 393 23.27 -16.18 -35.26
C ASP A 393 23.23 -14.89 -36.10
N GLY A 394 23.24 -13.71 -35.46
CA GLY A 394 23.21 -12.41 -36.09
C GLY A 394 21.86 -12.03 -36.70
N THR A 395 20.80 -12.80 -36.47
CA THR A 395 19.48 -12.60 -37.08
C THR A 395 18.31 -12.78 -36.13
N SER A 396 18.49 -13.60 -35.10
CA SER A 396 17.46 -13.82 -34.07
C SER A 396 17.29 -12.58 -33.22
N SER A 397 16.04 -12.30 -32.84
CA SER A 397 15.67 -11.07 -32.17
C SER A 397 14.53 -11.27 -31.17
N ILE A 398 14.40 -10.29 -30.28
CA ILE A 398 13.19 -10.03 -29.49
C ILE A 398 12.74 -8.60 -29.73
N TYR A 399 11.47 -8.32 -29.54
CA TYR A 399 10.97 -6.96 -29.45
C TYR A 399 10.85 -6.54 -27.99
N ALA A 400 11.23 -5.30 -27.68
CA ALA A 400 11.17 -4.74 -26.36
C ALA A 400 10.45 -3.38 -26.36
N TRP A 401 9.67 -3.13 -25.34
CA TRP A 401 8.93 -1.92 -25.14
C TRP A 401 8.70 -1.68 -23.65
N ARG A 402 8.62 -0.42 -23.25
CA ARG A 402 8.36 -0.01 -21.86
C ARG A 402 9.21 -0.76 -20.82
N CYS A 403 10.51 -0.83 -21.07
CA CYS A 403 11.47 -1.42 -20.14
C CYS A 403 11.77 -0.44 -19.00
N GLY A 404 11.91 -0.97 -17.80
CA GLY A 404 12.11 -0.11 -16.65
C GLY A 404 12.44 -0.85 -15.37
N GLY A 405 12.57 -0.08 -14.31
CA GLY A 405 12.77 -0.59 -12.96
C GLY A 405 12.53 0.48 -11.92
N CYS A 406 12.22 0.04 -10.72
CA CYS A 406 11.89 0.93 -9.62
C CYS A 406 12.11 0.26 -8.27
N ARG A 407 11.92 1.03 -7.20
CA ARG A 407 11.79 0.52 -5.84
C ARG A 407 10.38 0.01 -5.65
N SER A 408 10.21 -1.30 -5.58
CA SER A 408 8.91 -1.91 -5.29
C SER A 408 9.09 -3.34 -4.84
N SER A 409 8.31 -3.73 -3.86
CA SER A 409 8.19 -5.12 -3.37
C SER A 409 7.06 -5.90 -4.06
N VAL A 410 6.38 -5.28 -5.01
CA VAL A 410 5.30 -5.89 -5.80
C VAL A 410 5.42 -5.46 -7.26
N PRO A 411 4.82 -6.17 -8.23
CA PRO A 411 4.75 -5.74 -9.62
C PRO A 411 4.15 -4.33 -9.74
N VAL A 412 4.56 -3.57 -10.75
CA VAL A 412 4.14 -2.18 -10.99
C VAL A 412 3.57 -2.01 -12.38
N ALA A 413 2.71 -1.00 -12.59
CA ALA A 413 2.17 -0.70 -13.92
C ALA A 413 3.26 -0.21 -14.90
N GLY A 414 4.31 0.41 -14.40
CA GLY A 414 5.43 0.92 -15.20
C GLY A 414 5.02 2.09 -16.10
N ALA A 415 5.40 3.31 -15.75
CA ALA A 415 5.12 4.47 -16.57
C ALA A 415 6.08 4.57 -17.76
N GLN A 416 5.60 5.13 -18.86
CA GLN A 416 6.46 5.59 -19.96
C GLN A 416 7.37 6.72 -19.46
N THR A 417 8.64 6.65 -19.82
CA THR A 417 9.62 7.71 -19.56
C THR A 417 10.32 8.11 -20.84
N THR A 418 10.68 9.37 -20.94
CA THR A 418 11.49 9.92 -22.01
C THR A 418 12.85 10.36 -21.46
N THR A 419 13.15 11.65 -21.46
CA THR A 419 14.40 12.21 -20.90
C THR A 419 14.44 12.25 -19.37
N THR A 420 13.29 12.08 -18.71
CA THR A 420 13.16 12.20 -17.25
C THR A 420 12.62 10.90 -16.66
N ALA A 421 13.33 10.36 -15.68
CA ALA A 421 12.85 9.22 -14.89
C ALA A 421 11.68 9.64 -13.98
N LEU A 422 10.79 8.70 -13.69
CA LEU A 422 9.63 8.86 -12.80
C LEU A 422 9.76 7.94 -11.56
N PRO A 423 10.71 8.17 -10.67
CA PRO A 423 10.98 7.26 -9.56
C PRO A 423 9.81 7.10 -8.58
N THR A 424 8.91 8.08 -8.52
CA THR A 424 7.67 8.05 -7.72
C THR A 424 6.42 7.86 -8.57
N GLY A 425 6.57 7.70 -9.89
CA GLY A 425 5.48 7.57 -10.84
C GLY A 425 4.67 8.85 -11.05
N THR A 426 3.51 8.71 -11.70
CA THR A 426 2.60 9.81 -11.99
C THR A 426 1.48 9.85 -10.96
N ALA A 427 1.33 10.97 -10.27
CA ALA A 427 0.27 11.17 -9.28
C ALA A 427 -1.13 11.03 -9.90
N GLN A 428 -1.98 10.22 -9.29
CA GLN A 428 -3.32 9.94 -9.75
C GLN A 428 -4.35 10.78 -8.99
N THR A 429 -5.30 11.36 -9.70
CA THR A 429 -6.40 12.18 -9.19
C THR A 429 -7.74 11.68 -9.72
N GLY A 430 -8.85 12.26 -9.25
CA GLY A 430 -10.21 11.89 -9.69
C GLY A 430 -10.74 10.62 -9.00
N ASN A 431 -11.63 9.89 -9.66
CA ASN A 431 -12.37 8.78 -9.05
C ASN A 431 -11.67 7.43 -9.19
N GLY A 432 -10.79 7.27 -10.19
CA GLY A 432 -10.09 6.02 -10.46
C GLY A 432 -8.64 6.02 -9.99
N ILE A 433 -8.13 4.87 -9.55
CA ILE A 433 -6.76 4.69 -9.08
C ILE A 433 -6.25 3.29 -9.46
N TYR A 434 -5.03 3.20 -9.97
CA TYR A 434 -4.35 1.92 -10.12
C TYR A 434 -3.78 1.48 -8.77
N VAL A 435 -3.96 0.19 -8.49
CA VAL A 435 -3.51 -0.43 -7.24
C VAL A 435 -2.77 -1.73 -7.53
N LYS A 436 -1.86 -2.10 -6.64
CA LYS A 436 -1.00 -3.28 -6.71
C LYS A 436 -1.02 -4.08 -5.42
N GLY A 437 -0.48 -5.30 -5.45
CA GLY A 437 -0.38 -6.19 -4.29
C GLY A 437 -1.68 -6.93 -3.96
N LEU A 438 -2.63 -6.95 -4.88
CA LEU A 438 -3.87 -7.72 -4.75
C LEU A 438 -3.62 -9.23 -4.97
N PRO A 439 -4.54 -10.12 -4.53
CA PRO A 439 -4.52 -11.52 -4.97
C PRO A 439 -4.49 -11.60 -6.50
N ALA A 440 -3.62 -12.44 -7.06
CA ALA A 440 -3.46 -12.56 -8.51
C ALA A 440 -4.69 -13.22 -9.18
N SER A 441 -5.01 -12.80 -10.39
CA SER A 441 -6.06 -13.40 -11.26
C SER A 441 -7.40 -13.62 -10.55
N THR A 442 -7.80 -12.67 -9.71
CA THR A 442 -9.02 -12.80 -8.88
C THR A 442 -10.09 -11.82 -9.33
N ASN A 443 -11.29 -12.36 -9.61
CA ASN A 443 -12.46 -11.56 -9.96
C ASN A 443 -13.29 -11.21 -8.72
N GLY A 444 -13.94 -10.05 -8.74
CA GLY A 444 -14.85 -9.63 -7.67
C GLY A 444 -14.14 -9.43 -6.32
N LEU A 445 -12.91 -8.94 -6.32
CA LEU A 445 -12.17 -8.62 -5.09
C LEU A 445 -12.92 -7.60 -4.24
N LEU A 446 -13.41 -6.54 -4.87
CA LEU A 446 -14.36 -5.60 -4.30
C LEU A 446 -15.56 -5.48 -5.25
N LEU A 447 -16.73 -5.25 -4.69
CA LEU A 447 -17.98 -5.07 -5.42
C LEU A 447 -18.53 -3.65 -5.22
N PRO A 448 -19.36 -3.14 -6.14
CA PRO A 448 -20.02 -1.85 -5.96
C PRO A 448 -20.72 -1.75 -4.59
N GLY A 449 -20.41 -0.70 -3.84
CA GLY A 449 -20.88 -0.48 -2.47
C GLY A 449 -19.90 -0.91 -1.38
N ASP A 450 -18.81 -1.65 -1.71
CA ASP A 450 -17.72 -1.85 -0.77
C ASP A 450 -16.99 -0.53 -0.52
N GLN A 451 -16.38 -0.41 0.64
CA GLN A 451 -15.68 0.81 1.05
C GLN A 451 -14.17 0.56 1.11
N TYR A 452 -13.41 1.62 0.82
CA TYR A 452 -11.96 1.64 1.05
C TYR A 452 -11.52 3.01 1.58
N GLN A 453 -10.43 3.02 2.32
CA GLN A 453 -9.79 4.25 2.79
C GLN A 453 -8.52 4.52 1.98
N LEU A 454 -8.34 5.76 1.58
CA LEU A 454 -7.10 6.27 1.03
C LEU A 454 -6.73 7.59 1.73
N GLY A 455 -5.61 7.60 2.42
CA GLY A 455 -5.29 8.70 3.34
C GLY A 455 -6.35 8.84 4.43
N ASN A 456 -6.97 9.99 4.52
CA ASN A 456 -8.00 10.31 5.51
C ASN A 456 -9.43 10.29 4.95
N GLN A 457 -9.63 9.79 3.73
CA GLN A 457 -10.92 9.75 3.05
C GLN A 457 -11.45 8.32 2.94
N ILE A 458 -12.78 8.18 3.09
CA ILE A 458 -13.51 6.97 2.74
C ILE A 458 -14.05 7.14 1.32
N HIS A 459 -13.97 6.07 0.53
CA HIS A 459 -14.53 6.00 -0.82
C HIS A 459 -15.42 4.76 -0.93
N ILE A 460 -16.49 4.86 -1.72
CA ILE A 460 -17.38 3.74 -2.04
C ILE A 460 -17.04 3.26 -3.45
N VAL A 461 -16.77 1.97 -3.60
CA VAL A 461 -16.48 1.32 -4.88
C VAL A 461 -17.68 1.43 -5.81
N THR A 462 -17.46 1.87 -7.05
CA THR A 462 -18.52 2.08 -8.04
C THR A 462 -18.57 1.00 -9.14
N ALA A 463 -17.46 0.30 -9.37
CA ALA A 463 -17.34 -0.79 -10.33
C ALA A 463 -16.67 -2.02 -9.72
N PRO A 464 -16.98 -3.26 -10.19
CA PRO A 464 -16.31 -4.46 -9.68
C PRO A 464 -14.79 -4.39 -9.92
N VAL A 465 -14.01 -4.73 -8.89
CA VAL A 465 -12.55 -4.75 -8.93
C VAL A 465 -12.06 -6.16 -9.19
N ASN A 466 -11.34 -6.33 -10.29
CA ASN A 466 -10.71 -7.58 -10.70
C ASN A 466 -9.20 -7.36 -10.83
N SER A 467 -8.41 -8.30 -10.34
CA SER A 467 -6.95 -8.24 -10.49
C SER A 467 -6.46 -9.11 -11.64
N ASP A 468 -5.37 -8.69 -12.24
CA ASP A 468 -4.65 -9.48 -13.23
C ASP A 468 -3.67 -10.49 -12.59
N ALA A 469 -2.89 -11.20 -13.44
CA ALA A 469 -1.93 -12.20 -12.99
C ALA A 469 -0.79 -11.63 -12.12
N ALA A 470 -0.50 -10.33 -12.23
CA ALA A 470 0.49 -9.65 -11.42
C ALA A 470 -0.10 -9.01 -10.15
N GLY A 471 -1.41 -9.16 -9.91
CA GLY A 471 -2.09 -8.54 -8.77
C GLY A 471 -2.29 -7.04 -8.91
N LEU A 472 -2.38 -6.53 -10.15
CA LEU A 472 -2.71 -5.15 -10.47
C LEU A 472 -4.20 -5.02 -10.76
N ALA A 473 -4.81 -3.90 -10.38
CA ALA A 473 -6.19 -3.57 -10.72
C ALA A 473 -6.41 -2.07 -10.84
N PHE A 474 -7.52 -1.70 -11.48
CA PHE A 474 -8.06 -0.36 -11.46
C PHE A 474 -9.23 -0.33 -10.47
N LEU A 475 -9.16 0.59 -9.51
CA LEU A 475 -10.14 0.78 -8.45
C LEU A 475 -10.84 2.11 -8.67
N GLU A 476 -12.15 2.06 -8.95
CA GLU A 476 -12.99 3.23 -9.12
C GLU A 476 -13.87 3.44 -7.89
N GLY A 477 -13.93 4.68 -7.39
CA GLY A 477 -14.68 4.99 -6.19
C GLY A 477 -15.15 6.43 -6.11
N ASN A 478 -16.17 6.66 -5.30
CA ASN A 478 -16.77 7.95 -5.04
C ASN A 478 -16.79 8.24 -3.52
N PRO A 479 -16.57 9.47 -3.04
CA PRO A 479 -16.28 10.71 -3.75
C PRO A 479 -14.90 10.71 -4.41
N ALA A 480 -14.69 11.67 -5.33
CA ALA A 480 -13.37 11.89 -5.95
C ALA A 480 -12.31 12.23 -4.90
N ARG A 481 -11.08 11.80 -5.14
CA ARG A 481 -9.96 12.14 -4.26
C ARG A 481 -9.67 13.63 -4.28
N ARG A 482 -9.48 14.22 -3.09
CA ARG A 482 -9.16 15.65 -2.92
C ARG A 482 -7.69 15.95 -3.19
N SER A 483 -6.82 14.95 -3.01
CA SER A 483 -5.39 15.06 -3.28
C SER A 483 -4.88 13.82 -3.99
N ALA A 484 -3.78 13.99 -4.73
CA ALA A 484 -3.10 12.87 -5.34
C ALA A 484 -2.47 11.96 -4.28
N ALA A 485 -2.63 10.66 -4.45
CA ALA A 485 -2.01 9.69 -3.56
C ALA A 485 -0.55 9.43 -3.96
N ALA A 486 0.31 9.28 -2.96
CA ALA A 486 1.69 8.88 -3.18
C ALA A 486 1.78 7.43 -3.67
N ASP A 487 2.84 7.09 -4.41
CA ASP A 487 3.13 5.68 -4.72
C ASP A 487 3.34 4.89 -3.43
N ASN A 488 2.86 3.65 -3.42
CA ASN A 488 2.84 2.77 -2.24
C ASN A 488 1.98 3.28 -1.05
N ALA A 489 1.16 4.31 -1.23
CA ALA A 489 0.19 4.68 -0.19
C ALA A 489 -0.79 3.51 0.04
N PRO A 490 -1.08 3.14 1.31
CA PRO A 490 -1.96 2.03 1.60
C PRO A 490 -3.42 2.33 1.24
N VAL A 491 -4.04 1.41 0.52
CA VAL A 491 -5.48 1.36 0.28
C VAL A 491 -6.07 0.38 1.28
N ILE A 492 -6.71 0.90 2.31
CA ILE A 492 -7.19 0.14 3.46
C ILE A 492 -8.64 -0.28 3.21
N ILE A 493 -8.88 -1.58 3.21
CA ILE A 493 -10.18 -2.17 2.89
C ILE A 493 -10.86 -2.70 4.17
N ASN A 494 -10.09 -3.20 5.12
CA ASN A 494 -10.62 -3.61 6.42
C ASN A 494 -10.84 -2.39 7.33
N GLN A 495 -12.06 -2.18 7.78
CA GLN A 495 -12.47 -1.03 8.60
C GLN A 495 -11.93 0.31 8.06
N PRO A 496 -12.31 0.74 6.86
CA PRO A 496 -11.88 2.02 6.31
C PRO A 496 -12.35 3.17 7.22
N MET A 497 -11.43 4.04 7.62
CA MET A 497 -11.69 5.18 8.50
C MET A 497 -11.56 6.48 7.74
N GLY A 498 -12.48 7.42 7.98
CA GLY A 498 -12.38 8.80 7.52
C GLY A 498 -12.16 9.76 8.67
N THR A 499 -11.69 10.94 8.35
CA THR A 499 -11.57 12.05 9.30
C THR A 499 -12.82 12.92 9.21
N PHE A 500 -13.55 13.07 10.31
CA PHE A 500 -14.81 13.79 10.40
C PHE A 500 -14.77 14.87 11.46
N PHE A 501 -15.75 15.76 11.42
CA PHE A 501 -16.12 16.66 12.51
C PHE A 501 -17.63 16.61 12.75
N LEU A 502 -18.08 17.06 13.91
CA LEU A 502 -19.51 17.14 14.20
C LEU A 502 -20.18 18.11 13.23
N GLU A 503 -21.28 17.68 12.60
CA GLU A 503 -22.05 18.53 11.68
C GLU A 503 -22.76 19.67 12.43
N SER A 504 -23.13 19.45 13.68
CA SER A 504 -23.85 20.42 14.50
C SER A 504 -23.06 20.78 15.76
N ASP A 505 -23.05 22.07 16.10
CA ASP A 505 -22.52 22.56 17.37
C ASP A 505 -23.47 22.26 18.55
N VAL A 506 -24.71 21.85 18.26
CA VAL A 506 -25.73 21.51 19.27
C VAL A 506 -25.97 19.99 19.22
N ASN A 507 -25.63 19.31 20.29
CA ASN A 507 -25.82 17.87 20.44
C ASN A 507 -26.73 17.61 21.64
N GLY A 508 -27.82 16.87 21.41
CA GLY A 508 -28.82 16.59 22.41
C GLY A 508 -28.86 15.11 22.82
N TRP A 509 -29.36 14.85 24.01
CA TRP A 509 -29.54 13.52 24.58
C TRP A 509 -31.02 13.33 24.95
N SER A 510 -31.60 12.23 24.54
CA SER A 510 -32.94 11.83 24.99
C SER A 510 -32.81 10.83 26.14
N ASN A 511 -33.37 11.19 27.30
CA ASN A 511 -33.38 10.33 28.47
C ASN A 511 -34.73 9.63 28.61
N LYS A 512 -34.75 8.30 28.64
CA LYS A 512 -35.91 7.52 28.97
C LYS A 512 -36.02 7.34 30.49
N PRO A 513 -37.26 7.24 31.05
CA PRO A 513 -37.43 6.89 32.46
C PRO A 513 -36.72 5.57 32.77
N GLY A 514 -35.77 5.60 33.72
CA GLY A 514 -34.91 4.47 34.04
C GLY A 514 -33.44 4.82 33.84
N ILE A 515 -32.63 3.86 33.39
CA ILE A 515 -31.17 3.96 33.34
C ILE A 515 -30.64 4.19 31.92
N PHE A 516 -31.51 4.28 30.90
CA PHE A 516 -31.10 4.29 29.49
C PHE A 516 -31.30 5.63 28.83
N SER A 517 -30.45 5.92 27.86
CA SER A 517 -30.50 7.11 27.02
C SER A 517 -30.31 6.75 25.56
N ASP A 518 -30.94 7.51 24.68
CA ASP A 518 -30.71 7.43 23.24
C ASP A 518 -29.97 8.69 22.78
N ALA A 519 -29.15 8.56 21.74
CA ALA A 519 -28.41 9.66 21.13
C ALA A 519 -28.25 9.44 19.63
N GLU A 520 -28.18 10.51 18.89
CA GLU A 520 -27.77 10.51 17.49
C GLU A 520 -26.60 11.48 17.33
N ILE A 521 -25.58 11.06 16.60
CA ILE A 521 -24.41 11.87 16.26
C ILE A 521 -24.25 11.86 14.76
N VAL A 522 -24.20 13.04 14.18
CA VAL A 522 -23.97 13.24 12.75
C VAL A 522 -22.60 13.86 12.54
N LEU A 523 -21.81 13.17 11.74
CA LEU A 523 -20.44 13.53 11.40
C LEU A 523 -20.35 13.85 9.91
N VAL A 524 -19.61 14.90 9.56
CA VAL A 524 -19.31 15.27 8.17
C VAL A 524 -17.81 15.18 7.96
N GLU A 525 -17.42 14.60 6.86
CA GLU A 525 -16.00 14.41 6.52
C GLU A 525 -15.27 15.73 6.44
N ALA A 526 -14.11 15.81 7.11
CA ALA A 526 -13.24 16.98 7.08
C ALA A 526 -12.65 17.20 5.68
N ALA A 527 -12.57 18.47 5.27
CA ALA A 527 -12.03 18.85 3.96
C ALA A 527 -10.51 18.74 3.93
#